data_989149518767fc045c54787145f8144f
#
_entry.id   989149518767fc045c54787145f8144f
#
_cell.length_a   1.000
_cell.length_b   1.000
_cell.length_c   1.000
_cell.angle_alpha   90.00
_cell.angle_beta   90.00
_cell.angle_gamma   90.00
#
_symmetry.space_group_name_H-M   'P 1'
#
loop_
_entity.id
_entity.type
_entity.pdbx_description
1 polymer ?
#
loop_
_entity_poly.entity_id
_entity_poly.type
_entity_poly.pdbx_seq_one_letter_code
_entity_poly.pdbx_strand_id
1 'polypeptide(L)'
;MGTREILEFVKIEHTLFSLPFVLIGFVLADNEFGSEMSDGFWIIVAAIGARGLAMGLNRIIDREIDAQNPRTSSRHLPSGTMTIQAAWILSGLFLGMLLFAAWMLNDVALKMSWLPVVAFVIYPYMKRISWLCHFWIGFCLALAPAGAWVAIAADHHGWEAIIGIGQEQLEFLWFPEVFFISLGVALWIAAFDVNYALMDKEVDRQQGIKSFPAIFGSIATRNLSVFLTIGWVICFLLAGMHEFTESGRFSSPVWIMSSLLMGMVNLYVMTKLAESSSNSAAEMGSYQKILFLSSMLTGWVLLGSMIYVG
;
A
#
# COMPACT_ATOMS: atom_id res chain seq x y z
N MET A 1 3.22 26.38 -11.36
CA MET A 1 2.57 25.15 -10.91
C MET A 1 1.82 25.46 -9.63
N GLY A 2 0.50 25.31 -9.60
CA GLY A 2 -0.32 25.59 -8.43
C GLY A 2 -0.37 24.40 -7.46
N THR A 3 -0.71 24.64 -6.19
CA THR A 3 -0.84 23.58 -5.16
C THR A 3 -1.80 22.46 -5.60
N ARG A 4 -2.90 22.84 -6.26
CA ARG A 4 -3.88 21.88 -6.76
C ARG A 4 -3.28 20.90 -7.78
N GLU A 5 -2.47 21.39 -8.72
CA GLU A 5 -1.80 20.56 -9.73
C GLU A 5 -0.83 19.55 -9.09
N ILE A 6 -0.13 19.97 -8.00
CA ILE A 6 0.75 19.06 -7.23
C ILE A 6 -0.06 17.97 -6.56
N LEU A 7 -1.15 18.32 -5.86
CA LEU A 7 -2.01 17.35 -5.17
C LEU A 7 -2.66 16.35 -6.14
N GLU A 8 -3.10 16.82 -7.31
CA GLU A 8 -3.63 15.96 -8.38
C GLU A 8 -2.54 15.10 -9.01
N PHE A 9 -1.31 15.61 -9.15
CA PHE A 9 -0.17 14.85 -9.66
C PHE A 9 0.19 13.69 -8.75
N VAL A 10 0.26 13.88 -7.44
CA VAL A 10 0.59 12.81 -6.48
C VAL A 10 -0.62 12.01 -6.05
N LYS A 11 -1.82 12.37 -6.52
CA LYS A 11 -3.05 11.68 -6.13
C LYS A 11 -3.21 11.61 -4.61
N ILE A 12 -3.42 12.75 -3.96
CA ILE A 12 -3.48 12.84 -2.49
C ILE A 12 -4.51 11.87 -1.87
N GLU A 13 -5.61 11.58 -2.58
CA GLU A 13 -6.61 10.59 -2.15
C GLU A 13 -6.00 9.19 -1.92
N HIS A 14 -4.98 8.85 -2.70
CA HIS A 14 -4.26 7.58 -2.53
C HIS A 14 -3.32 7.59 -1.31
N THR A 15 -2.96 8.74 -0.77
CA THR A 15 -2.26 8.81 0.53
C THR A 15 -3.21 8.37 1.64
N LEU A 16 -4.47 8.84 1.62
CA LEU A 16 -5.50 8.39 2.55
C LEU A 16 -5.81 6.90 2.45
N PHE A 17 -5.54 6.29 1.30
CA PHE A 17 -5.70 4.86 1.08
C PHE A 17 -4.67 4.01 1.83
N SER A 18 -3.41 4.44 1.90
CA SER A 18 -2.31 3.70 2.54
C SER A 18 -2.00 4.14 3.96
N LEU A 19 -2.37 5.37 4.33
CA LEU A 19 -2.07 5.96 5.63
C LEU A 19 -2.56 5.14 6.84
N PRO A 20 -3.75 4.50 6.82
CA PRO A 20 -4.19 3.68 7.95
C PRO A 20 -3.21 2.57 8.30
N PHE A 21 -2.57 1.95 7.31
CA PHE A 21 -1.62 0.87 7.56
C PHE A 21 -0.28 1.37 8.10
N VAL A 22 0.16 2.57 7.73
CA VAL A 22 1.29 3.25 8.39
C VAL A 22 0.98 3.46 9.87
N LEU A 23 -0.22 3.99 10.16
CA LEU A 23 -0.67 4.26 11.52
C LEU A 23 -0.87 2.96 12.33
N ILE A 24 -1.34 1.87 11.73
CA ILE A 24 -1.40 0.56 12.37
C ILE A 24 0.00 0.11 12.80
N GLY A 25 1.00 0.20 11.92
CA GLY A 25 2.38 -0.15 12.25
C GLY A 25 2.96 0.73 13.37
N PHE A 26 2.67 2.03 13.33
CA PHE A 26 3.06 2.98 14.39
C PHE A 26 2.42 2.63 15.72
N VAL A 27 1.09 2.44 15.77
CA VAL A 27 0.37 2.12 17.01
C VAL A 27 0.82 0.77 17.61
N LEU A 28 1.17 -0.21 16.76
CA LEU A 28 1.78 -1.46 17.23
C LEU A 28 3.08 -1.19 17.99
N ALA A 29 4.00 -0.44 17.38
CA ALA A 29 5.29 -0.13 17.98
C ALA A 29 5.15 0.76 19.21
N ASP A 30 4.27 1.76 19.18
CA ASP A 30 4.01 2.65 20.31
C ASP A 30 3.45 1.89 21.52
N ASN A 31 2.57 0.91 21.30
CA ASN A 31 2.02 0.08 22.36
C ASN A 31 3.08 -0.84 23.00
N GLU A 32 4.07 -1.27 22.24
CA GLU A 32 5.11 -2.20 22.69
C GLU A 32 6.29 -1.48 23.35
N PHE A 33 6.77 -0.40 22.73
CA PHE A 33 7.99 0.29 23.12
C PHE A 33 7.75 1.68 23.72
N GLY A 34 6.59 2.27 23.46
CA GLY A 34 6.35 3.69 23.67
C GLY A 34 6.98 4.55 22.57
N SER A 35 6.44 5.74 22.36
CA SER A 35 6.98 6.71 21.41
C SER A 35 6.71 8.15 21.87
N GLU A 36 7.41 9.09 21.25
CA GLU A 36 7.11 10.52 21.42
C GLU A 36 6.10 10.99 20.35
N MET A 37 5.39 12.07 20.64
CA MET A 37 4.47 12.67 19.66
C MET A 37 5.21 13.12 18.38
N SER A 38 6.48 13.48 18.49
CA SER A 38 7.37 13.80 17.37
C SER A 38 7.55 12.63 16.41
N ASP A 39 7.60 11.39 16.88
CA ASP A 39 7.83 10.21 16.06
C ASP A 39 6.64 9.95 15.15
N GLY A 40 5.42 10.03 15.70
CA GLY A 40 4.19 9.94 14.90
C GLY A 40 4.13 11.01 13.81
N PHE A 41 4.56 12.25 14.13
CA PHE A 41 4.65 13.33 13.13
C PHE A 41 5.65 12.98 12.02
N TRP A 42 6.86 12.54 12.34
CA TRP A 42 7.89 12.22 11.34
C TRP A 42 7.54 10.98 10.52
N ILE A 43 6.88 10.00 11.11
CA ILE A 43 6.34 8.83 10.38
C ILE A 43 5.32 9.27 9.32
N ILE A 44 4.40 10.18 9.65
CA ILE A 44 3.44 10.73 8.68
C ILE A 44 4.15 11.51 7.58
N VAL A 45 5.14 12.34 7.91
CA VAL A 45 5.94 13.07 6.92
C VAL A 45 6.69 12.11 6.00
N ALA A 46 7.31 11.07 6.55
CA ALA A 46 7.97 10.01 5.77
C ALA A 46 6.99 9.30 4.81
N ALA A 47 5.79 8.97 5.29
CA ALA A 47 4.75 8.32 4.48
C ALA A 47 4.28 9.20 3.31
N ILE A 48 4.10 10.52 3.54
CA ILE A 48 3.76 11.48 2.48
C ILE A 48 4.91 11.58 1.47
N GLY A 49 6.15 11.66 1.93
CA GLY A 49 7.36 11.68 1.09
C GLY A 49 7.48 10.41 0.23
N ALA A 50 7.36 9.24 0.86
CA ALA A 50 7.38 7.94 0.19
C ALA A 50 6.29 7.82 -0.89
N ARG A 51 5.05 8.22 -0.55
CA ARG A 51 3.92 8.16 -1.47
C ARG A 51 4.08 9.12 -2.65
N GLY A 52 4.48 10.37 -2.36
CA GLY A 52 4.73 11.37 -3.41
C GLY A 52 5.84 10.94 -4.37
N LEU A 53 6.93 10.37 -3.84
CA LEU A 53 8.02 9.81 -4.63
C LEU A 53 7.55 8.64 -5.51
N ALA A 54 6.84 7.66 -4.94
CA ALA A 54 6.34 6.51 -5.66
C ALA A 54 5.43 6.92 -6.84
N MET A 55 4.53 7.87 -6.61
CA MET A 55 3.63 8.39 -7.64
C MET A 55 4.39 9.18 -8.70
N GLY A 56 5.35 10.03 -8.30
CA GLY A 56 6.17 10.80 -9.23
C GLY A 56 6.98 9.89 -10.16
N LEU A 57 7.69 8.91 -9.60
CA LEU A 57 8.47 7.93 -10.36
C LEU A 57 7.60 7.12 -11.31
N ASN A 58 6.45 6.62 -10.84
CA ASN A 58 5.51 5.88 -11.68
C ASN A 58 5.08 6.71 -12.90
N ARG A 59 4.69 7.98 -12.72
CA ARG A 59 4.27 8.85 -13.82
C ARG A 59 5.40 9.22 -14.78
N ILE A 60 6.62 9.42 -14.28
CA ILE A 60 7.79 9.73 -15.11
C ILE A 60 8.15 8.53 -15.99
N ILE A 61 8.23 7.34 -15.39
CA ILE A 61 8.65 6.11 -16.07
C ILE A 61 7.57 5.64 -17.07
N ASP A 62 6.30 5.80 -16.70
CA ASP A 62 5.17 5.32 -17.51
C ASP A 62 4.62 6.34 -18.50
N ARG A 63 5.19 7.53 -18.63
CA ARG A 63 4.64 8.63 -19.45
C ARG A 63 4.27 8.24 -20.89
N GLU A 64 5.08 7.38 -21.52
CA GLU A 64 4.87 6.94 -22.90
C GLU A 64 3.74 5.91 -23.00
N ILE A 65 3.64 5.00 -22.05
CA ILE A 65 2.55 4.03 -21.93
C ILE A 65 1.25 4.78 -21.62
N ASP A 66 1.29 5.72 -20.67
CA ASP A 66 0.15 6.55 -20.30
C ASP A 66 -0.39 7.38 -21.47
N ALA A 67 0.48 7.88 -22.33
CA ALA A 67 0.09 8.66 -23.53
C ALA A 67 -0.72 7.83 -24.54
N GLN A 68 -0.49 6.53 -24.60
CA GLN A 68 -1.17 5.62 -25.53
C GLN A 68 -2.46 5.00 -24.94
N ASN A 69 -2.71 5.16 -23.64
CA ASN A 69 -3.92 4.65 -23.00
C ASN A 69 -4.97 5.79 -22.90
N PRO A 70 -6.16 5.64 -23.51
CA PRO A 70 -7.22 6.67 -23.47
C PRO A 70 -7.61 7.12 -22.05
N ARG A 71 -7.52 6.22 -21.05
CA ARG A 71 -7.83 6.53 -19.65
C ARG A 71 -6.78 7.42 -18.99
N THR A 72 -5.52 7.32 -19.41
CA THR A 72 -4.39 8.00 -18.76
C THR A 72 -3.72 9.08 -19.62
N SER A 73 -4.08 9.20 -20.88
CA SER A 73 -3.54 10.21 -21.81
C SER A 73 -3.77 11.66 -21.37
N SER A 74 -4.80 11.91 -20.57
CA SER A 74 -5.10 13.22 -19.97
C SER A 74 -4.28 13.53 -18.71
N ARG A 75 -3.41 12.63 -18.24
CA ARG A 75 -2.52 12.87 -17.09
C ARG A 75 -1.52 13.99 -17.41
N HIS A 76 -0.97 14.62 -16.36
CA HIS A 76 -0.15 15.83 -16.48
C HIS A 76 1.06 15.72 -17.42
N LEU A 77 1.80 14.60 -17.42
CA LEU A 77 2.96 14.42 -18.29
C LEU A 77 2.56 14.11 -19.74
N PRO A 78 1.66 13.13 -20.01
CA PRO A 78 1.17 12.87 -21.38
C PRO A 78 0.49 14.06 -22.03
N SER A 79 -0.31 14.82 -21.27
CA SER A 79 -1.03 16.01 -21.78
C SER A 79 -0.15 17.25 -21.95
N GLY A 80 1.09 17.21 -21.43
CA GLY A 80 2.00 18.37 -21.48
C GLY A 80 1.67 19.49 -20.46
N THR A 81 0.70 19.29 -19.58
CA THR A 81 0.35 20.28 -18.53
C THR A 81 1.43 20.39 -17.44
N MET A 82 2.32 19.42 -17.35
CA MET A 82 3.52 19.44 -16.51
C MET A 82 4.74 19.03 -17.32
N THR A 83 5.85 19.73 -17.15
CA THR A 83 7.11 19.35 -17.78
C THR A 83 7.77 18.17 -17.02
N ILE A 84 8.58 17.38 -17.73
CA ILE A 84 9.31 16.29 -17.11
C ILE A 84 10.31 16.77 -16.06
N GLN A 85 10.91 17.95 -16.28
CA GLN A 85 11.83 18.57 -15.33
C GLN A 85 11.11 18.91 -14.02
N ALA A 86 9.88 19.47 -14.10
CA ALA A 86 9.08 19.76 -12.93
C ALA A 86 8.71 18.48 -12.17
N ALA A 87 8.38 17.40 -12.87
CA ALA A 87 8.10 16.11 -12.25
C ALA A 87 9.32 15.52 -11.52
N TRP A 88 10.53 15.63 -12.10
CA TRP A 88 11.77 15.20 -11.44
C TRP A 88 12.09 16.05 -10.21
N ILE A 89 11.95 17.37 -10.29
CA ILE A 89 12.16 18.27 -9.14
C ILE A 89 11.20 17.91 -8.01
N LEU A 90 9.92 17.71 -8.33
CA LEU A 90 8.92 17.34 -7.34
C LEU A 90 9.20 15.96 -6.71
N SER A 91 9.61 14.98 -7.50
CA SER A 91 10.03 13.67 -6.99
C SER A 91 11.27 13.78 -6.09
N GLY A 92 12.22 14.65 -6.43
CA GLY A 92 13.39 14.96 -5.59
C GLY A 92 13.02 15.61 -4.26
N LEU A 93 12.03 16.51 -4.25
CA LEU A 93 11.52 17.10 -3.01
C LEU A 93 10.85 16.05 -2.10
N PHE A 94 10.07 15.12 -2.67
CA PHE A 94 9.48 14.04 -1.90
C PHE A 94 10.52 13.03 -1.39
N LEU A 95 11.56 12.75 -2.16
CA LEU A 95 12.70 11.97 -1.68
C LEU A 95 13.40 12.69 -0.51
N GLY A 96 13.67 13.98 -0.64
CA GLY A 96 14.24 14.78 0.44
C GLY A 96 13.37 14.79 1.70
N MET A 97 12.04 14.86 1.54
CA MET A 97 11.09 14.78 2.65
C MET A 97 11.16 13.39 3.34
N LEU A 98 11.19 12.30 2.59
CA LEU A 98 11.35 10.95 3.13
C LEU A 98 12.66 10.80 3.91
N LEU A 99 13.78 11.19 3.32
CA LEU A 99 15.11 11.06 3.93
C LEU A 99 15.24 11.94 5.18
N PHE A 100 14.74 13.18 5.13
CA PHE A 100 14.77 14.10 6.26
C PHE A 100 13.93 13.57 7.43
N ALA A 101 12.72 13.08 7.16
CA ALA A 101 11.87 12.48 8.19
C ALA A 101 12.48 11.21 8.78
N ALA A 102 13.07 10.34 7.95
CA ALA A 102 13.78 9.16 8.42
C ALA A 102 15.01 9.51 9.28
N TRP A 103 15.73 10.59 8.94
CA TRP A 103 16.83 11.12 9.75
C TRP A 103 16.38 11.67 11.10
N MET A 104 15.22 12.31 11.14
CA MET A 104 14.63 12.81 12.39
C MET A 104 14.14 11.69 13.32
N LEU A 105 13.85 10.51 12.79
CA LEU A 105 13.50 9.34 13.56
C LEU A 105 14.75 8.68 14.15
N ASN A 106 15.55 8.01 13.36
CA ASN A 106 16.82 7.43 13.79
C ASN A 106 17.70 6.99 12.61
N ASP A 107 18.94 6.58 12.97
CA ASP A 107 19.96 6.12 12.04
C ASP A 107 19.56 4.89 11.22
N VAL A 108 18.80 3.96 11.82
CA VAL A 108 18.36 2.73 11.15
C VAL A 108 17.30 3.06 10.12
N ALA A 109 16.31 3.86 10.48
CA ALA A 109 15.27 4.34 9.56
C ALA A 109 15.89 5.07 8.35
N LEU A 110 16.85 5.98 8.61
CA LEU A 110 17.56 6.67 7.53
C LEU A 110 18.32 5.70 6.62
N LYS A 111 19.11 4.80 7.20
CA LYS A 111 19.91 3.85 6.44
C LYS A 111 19.07 2.84 5.66
N MET A 112 17.85 2.50 6.15
CA MET A 112 16.92 1.59 5.47
C MET A 112 16.00 2.25 4.47
N SER A 113 15.97 3.58 4.41
CA SER A 113 15.11 4.32 3.47
C SER A 113 15.39 4.03 1.97
N TRP A 114 16.54 3.46 1.63
CA TRP A 114 16.84 3.00 0.27
C TRP A 114 15.90 1.88 -0.19
N LEU A 115 15.44 1.03 0.72
CA LEU A 115 14.61 -0.13 0.39
C LEU A 115 13.29 0.26 -0.28
N PRO A 116 12.44 1.14 0.30
CA PRO A 116 11.24 1.61 -0.39
C PRO A 116 11.58 2.37 -1.68
N VAL A 117 12.65 3.15 -1.73
CA VAL A 117 13.05 3.88 -2.94
C VAL A 117 13.32 2.92 -4.10
N VAL A 118 14.13 1.87 -3.87
CA VAL A 118 14.42 0.84 -4.87
C VAL A 118 13.15 0.10 -5.28
N ALA A 119 12.29 -0.26 -4.32
CA ALA A 119 11.03 -0.92 -4.61
C ALA A 119 10.12 -0.05 -5.52
N PHE A 120 10.06 1.27 -5.29
CA PHE A 120 9.27 2.21 -6.09
C PHE A 120 9.84 2.43 -7.50
N VAL A 121 11.17 2.40 -7.65
CA VAL A 121 11.83 2.46 -8.97
C VAL A 121 11.52 1.20 -9.79
N ILE A 122 11.58 0.02 -9.17
CA ILE A 122 11.38 -1.26 -9.86
C ILE A 122 9.92 -1.44 -10.28
N TYR A 123 8.94 -0.97 -9.49
CA TYR A 123 7.52 -1.22 -9.71
C TYR A 123 7.02 -0.89 -11.14
N PRO A 124 7.27 0.30 -11.73
CA PRO A 124 6.79 0.61 -13.08
C PRO A 124 7.38 -0.29 -14.17
N TYR A 125 8.55 -0.86 -13.94
CA TYR A 125 9.18 -1.79 -14.89
C TYR A 125 8.61 -3.20 -14.77
N MET A 126 8.15 -3.61 -13.57
CA MET A 126 7.64 -4.96 -13.32
C MET A 126 6.48 -5.33 -14.25
N LYS A 127 5.55 -4.41 -14.53
CA LYS A 127 4.41 -4.64 -15.43
C LYS A 127 4.81 -4.88 -16.89
N ARG A 128 6.04 -4.46 -17.29
CA ARG A 128 6.61 -4.72 -18.62
C ARG A 128 7.24 -6.11 -18.70
N ILE A 129 7.59 -6.69 -17.54
CA ILE A 129 8.33 -7.95 -17.43
C ILE A 129 7.41 -9.10 -17.06
N SER A 130 6.54 -8.91 -16.05
CA SER A 130 5.77 -10.00 -15.46
C SER A 130 4.45 -9.53 -14.84
N TRP A 131 3.46 -10.43 -14.83
CA TRP A 131 2.21 -10.28 -14.09
C TRP A 131 2.40 -10.21 -12.56
N LEU A 132 3.57 -10.54 -12.07
CA LEU A 132 3.92 -10.37 -10.65
C LEU A 132 3.99 -8.90 -10.22
N CYS A 133 3.82 -7.94 -11.13
CA CYS A 133 3.75 -6.51 -10.83
C CYS A 133 2.70 -6.18 -9.74
N HIS A 134 1.58 -6.94 -9.70
CA HIS A 134 0.54 -6.79 -8.68
C HIS A 134 1.02 -7.20 -7.27
N PHE A 135 1.86 -8.22 -7.19
CA PHE A 135 2.49 -8.62 -5.92
C PHE A 135 3.63 -7.67 -5.53
N TRP A 136 4.31 -7.10 -6.53
CA TRP A 136 5.36 -6.12 -6.26
C TRP A 136 4.79 -4.82 -5.66
N ILE A 137 3.67 -4.31 -6.16
CA ILE A 137 3.00 -3.17 -5.52
C ILE A 137 2.48 -3.56 -4.14
N GLY A 138 2.04 -4.82 -3.96
CA GLY A 138 1.72 -5.39 -2.67
C GLY A 138 2.89 -5.29 -1.69
N PHE A 139 4.07 -5.72 -2.11
CA PHE A 139 5.30 -5.58 -1.33
C PHE A 139 5.62 -4.11 -1.02
N CYS A 140 5.52 -3.21 -2.00
CA CYS A 140 5.74 -1.78 -1.76
C CYS A 140 4.83 -1.21 -0.64
N LEU A 141 3.57 -1.64 -0.57
CA LEU A 141 2.65 -1.18 0.47
C LEU A 141 2.83 -1.92 1.80
N ALA A 142 3.30 -3.16 1.80
CA ALA A 142 3.66 -3.89 3.02
C ALA A 142 4.80 -3.20 3.80
N LEU A 143 5.67 -2.47 3.10
CA LEU A 143 6.70 -1.65 3.72
C LEU A 143 6.13 -0.48 4.56
N ALA A 144 4.85 -0.14 4.41
CA ALA A 144 4.24 0.95 5.17
C ALA A 144 4.07 0.59 6.66
N PRO A 145 3.34 -0.48 7.05
CA PRO A 145 3.26 -0.88 8.46
C PRO A 145 4.61 -1.36 8.99
N ALA A 146 5.37 -2.16 8.21
CA ALA A 146 6.68 -2.65 8.63
C ALA A 146 7.67 -1.50 8.89
N GLY A 147 7.73 -0.51 7.99
CA GLY A 147 8.62 0.64 8.13
C GLY A 147 8.26 1.54 9.30
N ALA A 148 6.98 1.75 9.56
CA ALA A 148 6.51 2.52 10.71
C ALA A 148 6.85 1.83 12.04
N TRP A 149 6.67 0.50 12.11
CA TRP A 149 7.05 -0.29 13.29
C TRP A 149 8.57 -0.27 13.51
N VAL A 150 9.34 -0.54 12.44
CA VAL A 150 10.81 -0.55 12.51
C VAL A 150 11.35 0.81 12.94
N ALA A 151 10.72 1.91 12.51
CA ALA A 151 11.18 3.26 12.85
C ALA A 151 11.14 3.54 14.36
N ILE A 152 10.25 2.90 15.11
CA ILE A 152 10.18 3.00 16.59
C ILE A 152 10.99 1.88 17.24
N ALA A 153 10.81 0.63 16.81
CA ALA A 153 11.49 -0.52 17.39
C ALA A 153 13.02 -0.41 17.32
N ALA A 154 13.55 0.31 16.32
CA ALA A 154 14.98 0.51 16.14
C ALA A 154 15.64 1.35 17.25
N ASP A 155 14.89 2.17 17.96
CA ASP A 155 15.42 2.91 19.13
C ASP A 155 15.70 1.98 20.31
N HIS A 156 15.05 0.82 20.37
CA HIS A 156 15.21 -0.20 21.41
C HIS A 156 16.11 -1.37 20.98
N HIS A 157 15.94 -1.84 19.71
CA HIS A 157 16.59 -3.04 19.19
C HIS A 157 17.65 -2.75 18.11
N GLY A 158 17.84 -1.49 17.72
CA GLY A 158 18.78 -1.11 16.67
C GLY A 158 18.53 -1.90 15.37
N TRP A 159 19.57 -2.54 14.84
CA TRP A 159 19.50 -3.33 13.62
C TRP A 159 18.72 -4.65 13.76
N GLU A 160 18.52 -5.14 14.97
CA GLU A 160 17.70 -6.34 15.23
C GLU A 160 16.26 -6.11 14.84
N ALA A 161 15.75 -4.89 14.96
CA ALA A 161 14.41 -4.50 14.48
C ALA A 161 14.22 -4.79 12.98
N ILE A 162 15.29 -4.74 12.15
CA ILE A 162 15.23 -5.06 10.72
C ILE A 162 15.29 -6.57 10.49
N ILE A 163 16.16 -7.26 11.21
CA ILE A 163 16.37 -8.71 11.09
C ILE A 163 15.13 -9.45 11.61
N GLY A 164 14.40 -8.85 12.56
CA GLY A 164 13.23 -9.42 13.18
C GLY A 164 13.52 -10.53 14.17
N ILE A 165 14.78 -10.63 14.64
CA ILE A 165 15.24 -11.63 15.62
C ILE A 165 16.10 -10.92 16.64
N GLY A 166 15.64 -10.92 17.92
CA GLY A 166 16.42 -10.47 19.07
C GLY A 166 17.48 -11.51 19.47
N GLN A 167 18.67 -11.05 19.83
CA GLN A 167 19.81 -11.97 20.13
C GLN A 167 19.76 -12.57 21.51
N GLU A 168 19.17 -11.88 22.50
CA GLU A 168 19.26 -12.31 23.90
C GLU A 168 18.42 -13.56 24.22
N GLN A 169 17.28 -13.80 23.50
CA GLN A 169 16.38 -14.93 23.76
C GLN A 169 15.83 -15.63 22.50
N LEU A 170 16.39 -15.41 21.29
CA LEU A 170 15.81 -15.87 20.02
C LEU A 170 14.35 -15.41 19.83
N GLU A 171 14.07 -14.20 20.23
CA GLU A 171 12.75 -13.59 20.13
C GLU A 171 12.45 -13.16 18.68
N PHE A 172 11.26 -13.53 18.18
CA PHE A 172 10.82 -13.14 16.83
C PHE A 172 10.10 -11.79 16.91
N LEU A 173 10.83 -10.69 16.73
CA LEU A 173 10.32 -9.32 16.87
C LEU A 173 9.17 -8.96 15.93
N TRP A 174 9.14 -9.55 14.73
CA TRP A 174 8.10 -9.28 13.74
C TRP A 174 6.89 -10.19 13.85
N PHE A 175 7.06 -11.36 14.43
CA PHE A 175 6.07 -12.41 14.43
C PHE A 175 5.34 -12.46 15.79
N PRO A 176 4.00 -12.56 15.78
CA PRO A 176 3.17 -12.71 14.58
C PRO A 176 2.62 -11.39 13.99
N GLU A 177 2.47 -10.33 14.78
CA GLU A 177 1.63 -9.18 14.48
C GLU A 177 2.13 -8.41 13.27
N VAL A 178 3.35 -7.89 13.31
CA VAL A 178 3.93 -7.06 12.23
C VAL A 178 4.04 -7.86 10.94
N PHE A 179 4.41 -9.14 11.04
CA PHE A 179 4.52 -10.03 9.89
C PHE A 179 3.17 -10.23 9.21
N PHE A 180 2.14 -10.62 9.97
CA PHE A 180 0.82 -10.90 9.38
C PHE A 180 0.12 -9.62 8.92
N ILE A 181 0.28 -8.49 9.60
CA ILE A 181 -0.25 -7.21 9.11
C ILE A 181 0.43 -6.82 7.80
N SER A 182 1.75 -6.88 7.71
CA SER A 182 2.48 -6.54 6.49
C SER A 182 2.13 -7.47 5.34
N LEU A 183 2.08 -8.78 5.57
CA LEU A 183 1.65 -9.76 4.58
C LEU A 183 0.19 -9.55 4.16
N GLY A 184 -0.70 -9.29 5.12
CA GLY A 184 -2.10 -8.99 4.87
C GLY A 184 -2.26 -7.75 3.96
N VAL A 185 -1.51 -6.68 4.23
CA VAL A 185 -1.48 -5.48 3.38
C VAL A 185 -0.96 -5.79 1.98
N ALA A 186 0.09 -6.62 1.85
CA ALA A 186 0.60 -7.03 0.55
C ALA A 186 -0.46 -7.76 -0.28
N LEU A 187 -1.17 -8.71 0.32
CA LEU A 187 -2.23 -9.48 -0.35
C LEU A 187 -3.46 -8.62 -0.64
N TRP A 188 -3.83 -7.73 0.29
CA TRP A 188 -4.95 -6.80 0.12
C TRP A 188 -4.75 -5.88 -1.08
N ILE A 189 -3.57 -5.25 -1.20
CA ILE A 189 -3.29 -4.36 -2.33
C ILE A 189 -3.12 -5.12 -3.64
N ALA A 190 -2.55 -6.34 -3.60
CA ALA A 190 -2.48 -7.19 -4.78
C ALA A 190 -3.88 -7.54 -5.30
N ALA A 191 -4.82 -7.88 -4.42
CA ALA A 191 -6.22 -8.14 -4.78
C ALA A 191 -6.89 -6.89 -5.40
N PHE A 192 -6.66 -5.72 -4.80
CA PHE A 192 -7.15 -4.45 -5.33
C PHE A 192 -6.58 -4.17 -6.72
N ASP A 193 -5.25 -4.23 -6.88
CA ASP A 193 -4.56 -3.82 -8.11
C ASP A 193 -4.86 -4.75 -9.28
N VAL A 194 -4.98 -6.06 -9.04
CA VAL A 194 -5.41 -7.05 -10.05
C VAL A 194 -6.81 -6.71 -10.58
N ASN A 195 -7.76 -6.31 -9.71
CA ASN A 195 -9.09 -5.89 -10.13
C ASN A 195 -9.10 -4.53 -10.81
N TYR A 196 -8.27 -3.62 -10.33
CA TYR A 196 -8.13 -2.30 -10.92
C TYR A 196 -7.61 -2.38 -12.36
N ALA A 197 -6.70 -3.32 -12.64
CA ALA A 197 -6.14 -3.57 -13.95
C ALA A 197 -7.15 -4.18 -14.97
N LEU A 198 -8.32 -4.66 -14.53
CA LEU A 198 -9.39 -5.13 -15.43
C LEU A 198 -9.83 -4.07 -16.44
N MET A 199 -9.78 -2.80 -16.06
CA MET A 199 -10.17 -1.69 -16.93
C MET A 199 -9.22 -1.46 -18.09
N ASP A 200 -7.94 -1.73 -17.86
CA ASP A 200 -6.90 -1.53 -18.86
C ASP A 200 -6.60 -2.82 -19.64
N LYS A 201 -7.30 -3.92 -19.35
CA LYS A 201 -7.03 -5.26 -19.88
C LYS A 201 -6.77 -5.31 -21.39
N GLU A 202 -7.62 -4.68 -22.18
CA GLU A 202 -7.48 -4.72 -23.66
C GLU A 202 -6.36 -3.78 -24.13
N VAL A 203 -6.19 -2.62 -23.51
CA VAL A 203 -5.10 -1.69 -23.80
C VAL A 203 -3.75 -2.30 -23.39
N ASP A 204 -3.67 -2.89 -22.21
CA ASP A 204 -2.48 -3.61 -21.72
C ASP A 204 -2.07 -4.72 -22.70
N ARG A 205 -3.05 -5.48 -23.19
CA ARG A 205 -2.80 -6.54 -24.18
C ARG A 205 -2.24 -6.00 -25.49
N GLN A 206 -2.78 -4.86 -25.99
CA GLN A 206 -2.32 -4.21 -27.20
C GLN A 206 -0.91 -3.60 -27.04
N GLN A 207 -0.60 -3.08 -25.86
CA GLN A 207 0.71 -2.49 -25.52
C GLN A 207 1.76 -3.50 -25.07
N GLY A 208 1.39 -4.79 -24.95
CA GLY A 208 2.30 -5.83 -24.47
C GLY A 208 2.61 -5.73 -22.98
N ILE A 209 1.80 -4.99 -22.20
CA ILE A 209 1.86 -4.90 -20.75
C ILE A 209 1.38 -6.23 -20.16
N LYS A 210 2.13 -6.74 -19.19
CA LYS A 210 1.89 -8.06 -18.62
C LYS A 210 1.06 -7.99 -17.32
N SER A 211 -0.04 -7.22 -17.32
CA SER A 211 -0.98 -7.28 -16.22
C SER A 211 -1.66 -8.66 -16.15
N PHE A 212 -2.03 -9.09 -14.94
CA PHE A 212 -2.67 -10.40 -14.75
C PHE A 212 -3.95 -10.56 -15.59
N PRO A 213 -4.87 -9.56 -15.64
CA PRO A 213 -6.06 -9.65 -16.49
C PRO A 213 -5.74 -9.73 -18.00
N ALA A 214 -4.68 -9.06 -18.45
CA ALA A 214 -4.27 -9.10 -19.86
C ALA A 214 -3.81 -10.49 -20.28
N ILE A 215 -3.12 -11.23 -19.40
CA ILE A 215 -2.57 -12.57 -19.67
C ILE A 215 -3.63 -13.65 -19.45
N PHE A 216 -4.29 -13.66 -18.29
CA PHE A 216 -5.12 -14.78 -17.82
C PHE A 216 -6.62 -14.55 -17.98
N GLY A 217 -7.04 -13.32 -18.27
CA GLY A 217 -8.44 -12.97 -18.48
C GLY A 217 -9.23 -12.74 -17.20
N SER A 218 -10.50 -12.33 -17.36
CA SER A 218 -11.33 -11.83 -16.26
C SER A 218 -11.75 -12.91 -15.26
N ILE A 219 -11.96 -14.16 -15.71
CA ILE A 219 -12.35 -15.27 -14.81
C ILE A 219 -11.20 -15.62 -13.87
N ALA A 220 -9.98 -15.77 -14.40
CA ALA A 220 -8.80 -16.04 -13.59
C ALA A 220 -8.51 -14.89 -12.62
N THR A 221 -8.72 -13.62 -13.06
CA THR A 221 -8.58 -12.44 -12.22
C THR A 221 -9.52 -12.49 -11.02
N ARG A 222 -10.79 -12.82 -11.24
CA ARG A 222 -11.77 -12.99 -10.15
C ARG A 222 -11.36 -14.09 -9.17
N ASN A 223 -10.95 -15.25 -9.66
CA ASN A 223 -10.52 -16.36 -8.81
C ASN A 223 -9.29 -15.99 -7.96
N LEU A 224 -8.30 -15.32 -8.57
CA LEU A 224 -7.14 -14.82 -7.84
C LEU A 224 -7.55 -13.80 -6.78
N SER A 225 -8.46 -12.88 -7.10
CA SER A 225 -8.94 -11.87 -6.16
C SER A 225 -9.62 -12.48 -4.94
N VAL A 226 -10.43 -13.52 -5.15
CA VAL A 226 -11.06 -14.28 -4.04
C VAL A 226 -9.99 -14.91 -3.17
N PHE A 227 -9.03 -15.60 -3.78
CA PHE A 227 -7.92 -16.23 -3.06
C PHE A 227 -7.11 -15.23 -2.25
N LEU A 228 -6.72 -14.12 -2.85
CA LEU A 228 -5.96 -13.06 -2.18
C LEU A 228 -6.78 -12.40 -1.05
N THR A 229 -8.10 -12.23 -1.26
CA THR A 229 -8.97 -11.65 -0.23
C THR A 229 -9.11 -12.57 0.97
N ILE A 230 -9.30 -13.86 0.76
CA ILE A 230 -9.29 -14.83 1.84
C ILE A 230 -7.93 -14.82 2.56
N GLY A 231 -6.84 -14.76 1.79
CA GLY A 231 -5.48 -14.72 2.33
C GLY A 231 -5.24 -13.53 3.26
N TRP A 232 -5.61 -12.30 2.84
CA TRP A 232 -5.40 -11.13 3.70
C TRP A 232 -6.33 -11.11 4.93
N VAL A 233 -7.55 -11.64 4.80
CA VAL A 233 -8.44 -11.79 5.97
C VAL A 233 -7.80 -12.75 6.98
N ILE A 234 -7.30 -13.89 6.53
CA ILE A 234 -6.61 -14.85 7.41
C ILE A 234 -5.40 -14.18 8.08
N CYS A 235 -4.59 -13.42 7.34
CA CYS A 235 -3.45 -12.71 7.92
C CYS A 235 -3.88 -11.74 9.03
N PHE A 236 -4.92 -10.92 8.81
CA PHE A 236 -5.39 -9.99 9.83
C PHE A 236 -6.04 -10.71 11.03
N LEU A 237 -6.72 -11.83 10.80
CA LEU A 237 -7.22 -12.67 11.90
C LEU A 237 -6.06 -13.25 12.73
N LEU A 238 -5.02 -13.77 12.06
CA LEU A 238 -3.84 -14.31 12.76
C LEU A 238 -3.10 -13.24 13.55
N ALA A 239 -2.95 -12.03 13.01
CA ALA A 239 -2.40 -10.90 13.75
C ALA A 239 -3.20 -10.57 15.00
N GLY A 240 -4.53 -10.69 14.95
CA GLY A 240 -5.42 -10.36 16.08
C GLY A 240 -5.70 -11.49 17.06
N MET A 241 -5.35 -12.74 16.75
CA MET A 241 -5.63 -13.90 17.59
C MET A 241 -4.45 -14.30 18.50
N HIS A 242 -3.31 -13.65 18.36
CA HIS A 242 -2.12 -14.05 19.10
C HIS A 242 -2.13 -13.52 20.54
N GLU A 243 -2.05 -14.44 21.50
CA GLU A 243 -2.07 -14.14 22.94
C GLU A 243 -0.72 -13.61 23.48
N PHE A 244 0.27 -13.37 22.61
CA PHE A 244 1.63 -13.05 23.00
C PHE A 244 1.85 -11.63 23.52
N THR A 245 0.91 -10.74 23.35
CA THR A 245 0.98 -9.47 24.06
C THR A 245 0.30 -9.61 25.42
N GLU A 246 1.03 -9.47 26.50
CA GLU A 246 0.49 -9.40 27.87
C GLU A 246 -0.64 -8.36 28.01
N SER A 247 -0.77 -7.47 27.03
CA SER A 247 -1.80 -6.43 26.95
C SER A 247 -3.13 -6.89 26.33
N GLY A 248 -3.21 -8.05 25.69
CA GLY A 248 -4.46 -8.61 25.13
C GLY A 248 -5.19 -7.75 24.08
N ARG A 249 -4.56 -6.70 23.58
CA ARG A 249 -5.22 -5.63 22.81
C ARG A 249 -5.68 -6.04 21.42
N PHE A 250 -5.07 -7.07 20.80
CA PHE A 250 -5.41 -7.53 19.46
C PHE A 250 -6.40 -8.69 19.40
N SER A 251 -6.63 -9.41 20.50
CA SER A 251 -7.67 -10.46 20.55
C SER A 251 -9.10 -9.90 20.63
N SER A 252 -9.26 -8.61 20.33
CA SER A 252 -10.54 -7.94 20.39
C SER A 252 -11.53 -8.52 19.39
N PRO A 253 -12.76 -8.87 19.83
CA PRO A 253 -13.85 -9.23 18.94
C PRO A 253 -14.10 -8.17 17.85
N VAL A 254 -13.83 -6.88 18.13
CA VAL A 254 -14.01 -5.77 17.20
C VAL A 254 -13.05 -5.87 16.03
N TRP A 255 -11.76 -6.19 16.26
CA TRP A 255 -10.78 -6.43 15.20
C TRP A 255 -11.17 -7.62 14.31
N ILE A 256 -11.55 -8.74 14.93
CA ILE A 256 -11.96 -9.96 14.22
C ILE A 256 -13.21 -9.68 13.36
N MET A 257 -14.24 -9.06 13.94
CA MET A 257 -15.46 -8.72 13.23
C MET A 257 -15.21 -7.72 12.10
N SER A 258 -14.35 -6.71 12.32
CA SER A 258 -13.97 -5.73 11.30
C SER A 258 -13.25 -6.39 10.13
N SER A 259 -12.29 -7.28 10.40
CA SER A 259 -11.55 -8.03 9.38
C SER A 259 -12.48 -8.90 8.53
N LEU A 260 -13.40 -9.63 9.17
CA LEU A 260 -14.39 -10.47 8.48
C LEU A 260 -15.38 -9.63 7.67
N LEU A 261 -15.91 -8.55 8.24
CA LEU A 261 -16.85 -7.65 7.56
C LEU A 261 -16.22 -7.05 6.32
N MET A 262 -15.01 -6.49 6.46
CA MET A 262 -14.32 -5.88 5.31
C MET A 262 -13.89 -6.92 4.28
N GLY A 263 -13.58 -8.14 4.70
CA GLY A 263 -13.40 -9.29 3.81
C GLY A 263 -14.64 -9.56 2.96
N MET A 264 -15.79 -9.68 3.58
CA MET A 264 -17.06 -9.91 2.89
C MET A 264 -17.41 -8.77 1.91
N VAL A 265 -17.23 -7.51 2.34
CA VAL A 265 -17.48 -6.34 1.47
C VAL A 265 -16.57 -6.38 0.24
N ASN A 266 -15.26 -6.60 0.42
CA ASN A 266 -14.33 -6.68 -0.70
C ASN A 266 -14.61 -7.88 -1.62
N LEU A 267 -14.95 -9.05 -1.08
CA LEU A 267 -15.36 -10.21 -1.88
C LEU A 267 -16.60 -9.90 -2.73
N TYR A 268 -17.61 -9.27 -2.14
CA TYR A 268 -18.81 -8.87 -2.87
C TYR A 268 -18.49 -7.90 -4.01
N VAL A 269 -17.69 -6.87 -3.74
CA VAL A 269 -17.29 -5.88 -4.74
C VAL A 269 -16.49 -6.53 -5.86
N MET A 270 -15.48 -7.34 -5.53
CA MET A 270 -14.56 -7.94 -6.50
C MET A 270 -15.18 -9.10 -7.30
N THR A 271 -16.32 -9.64 -6.87
CA THR A 271 -17.01 -10.72 -7.60
C THR A 271 -18.29 -10.24 -8.24
N LYS A 272 -19.30 -9.89 -7.46
CA LYS A 272 -20.64 -9.59 -7.95
C LYS A 272 -20.73 -8.27 -8.71
N LEU A 273 -20.13 -7.20 -8.18
CA LEU A 273 -20.12 -5.93 -8.89
C LEU A 273 -19.21 -5.97 -10.14
N ALA A 274 -18.10 -6.70 -10.10
CA ALA A 274 -17.26 -6.89 -11.27
C ALA A 274 -17.98 -7.62 -12.41
N GLU A 275 -18.82 -8.62 -12.08
CA GLU A 275 -19.65 -9.34 -13.08
C GLU A 275 -20.67 -8.42 -13.75
N SER A 276 -21.38 -7.61 -12.96
CA SER A 276 -22.43 -6.73 -13.47
C SER A 276 -21.92 -5.52 -14.24
N SER A 277 -20.67 -5.12 -14.02
CA SER A 277 -20.08 -3.88 -14.58
C SER A 277 -19.31 -4.10 -15.89
N SER A 278 -19.31 -5.31 -16.43
CA SER A 278 -18.54 -5.65 -17.65
C SER A 278 -19.18 -5.17 -18.95
N ASN A 279 -20.39 -4.60 -18.93
CA ASN A 279 -21.20 -4.34 -20.11
C ASN A 279 -20.98 -2.96 -20.75
N SER A 280 -20.46 -1.98 -19.98
CA SER A 280 -20.20 -0.62 -20.50
C SER A 280 -19.04 0.07 -19.80
N ALA A 281 -18.41 1.04 -20.47
CA ALA A 281 -17.34 1.86 -19.89
C ALA A 281 -17.81 2.69 -18.66
N ALA A 282 -19.08 3.14 -18.67
CA ALA A 282 -19.65 3.89 -17.56
C ALA A 282 -19.85 3.01 -16.31
N GLU A 283 -20.33 1.78 -16.49
CA GLU A 283 -20.47 0.79 -15.41
C GLU A 283 -19.10 0.41 -14.83
N MET A 284 -18.11 0.20 -15.70
CA MET A 284 -16.74 -0.07 -15.28
C MET A 284 -16.15 1.10 -14.47
N GLY A 285 -16.40 2.36 -14.87
CA GLY A 285 -15.98 3.54 -14.12
C GLY A 285 -16.66 3.66 -12.75
N SER A 286 -17.94 3.27 -12.65
CA SER A 286 -18.68 3.22 -11.37
C SER A 286 -18.13 2.11 -10.46
N TYR A 287 -17.88 0.94 -11.01
CA TYR A 287 -17.24 -0.17 -10.31
C TYR A 287 -15.89 0.24 -9.71
N GLN A 288 -15.05 0.91 -10.50
CA GLN A 288 -13.75 1.38 -10.04
C GLN A 288 -13.84 2.28 -8.80
N LYS A 289 -14.80 3.21 -8.79
CA LYS A 289 -15.00 4.10 -7.63
C LYS A 289 -15.40 3.31 -6.39
N ILE A 290 -16.30 2.34 -6.54
CA ILE A 290 -16.75 1.50 -5.42
C ILE A 290 -15.60 0.62 -4.93
N LEU A 291 -14.82 0.02 -5.82
CA LEU A 291 -13.64 -0.77 -5.48
C LEU A 291 -12.60 0.07 -4.71
N PHE A 292 -12.34 1.29 -5.16
CA PHE A 292 -11.43 2.20 -4.46
C PHE A 292 -11.95 2.57 -3.07
N LEU A 293 -13.22 2.93 -2.95
CA LEU A 293 -13.82 3.33 -1.68
C LEU A 293 -13.90 2.16 -0.68
N SER A 294 -14.32 0.97 -1.11
CA SER A 294 -14.38 -0.21 -0.23
C SER A 294 -13.01 -0.61 0.27
N SER A 295 -11.99 -0.56 -0.61
CA SER A 295 -10.62 -0.86 -0.23
C SER A 295 -10.05 0.20 0.71
N MET A 296 -10.30 1.49 0.48
CA MET A 296 -9.90 2.57 1.37
C MET A 296 -10.54 2.42 2.75
N LEU A 297 -11.86 2.14 2.81
CA LEU A 297 -12.58 1.92 4.06
C LEU A 297 -12.02 0.75 4.86
N THR A 298 -11.50 -0.29 4.19
CA THR A 298 -10.86 -1.43 4.87
C THR A 298 -9.77 -0.98 5.82
N GLY A 299 -8.83 -0.15 5.35
CA GLY A 299 -7.75 0.35 6.20
C GLY A 299 -8.26 1.18 7.38
N TRP A 300 -9.19 2.11 7.14
CA TRP A 300 -9.72 2.98 8.20
C TRP A 300 -10.56 2.22 9.23
N VAL A 301 -11.34 1.23 8.82
CA VAL A 301 -12.12 0.37 9.73
C VAL A 301 -11.19 -0.46 10.60
N LEU A 302 -10.12 -1.04 10.02
CA LEU A 302 -9.12 -1.80 10.77
C LEU A 302 -8.37 -0.91 11.77
N LEU A 303 -7.91 0.26 11.35
CA LEU A 303 -7.27 1.22 12.25
C LEU A 303 -8.22 1.65 13.38
N GLY A 304 -9.46 1.98 13.05
CA GLY A 304 -10.47 2.37 14.04
C GLY A 304 -10.76 1.26 15.03
N SER A 305 -10.82 0.01 14.57
CA SER A 305 -11.02 -1.16 15.45
C SER A 305 -9.84 -1.40 16.40
N MET A 306 -8.63 -1.08 15.95
CA MET A 306 -7.42 -1.18 16.77
C MET A 306 -7.40 -0.10 17.86
N ILE A 307 -7.68 1.15 17.51
CA ILE A 307 -7.69 2.28 18.46
C ILE A 307 -8.83 2.16 19.48
N TYR A 308 -9.99 1.62 19.08
CA TYR A 308 -11.16 1.48 19.96
C TYR A 308 -10.90 0.53 21.13
N VAL A 309 -10.01 -0.42 20.98
CA VAL A 309 -9.69 -1.47 21.97
C VAL A 309 -8.50 -1.07 22.86
N GLY A 310 -7.70 -0.10 22.41
CA GLY A 310 -6.61 0.48 23.23
C GLY A 310 -7.10 1.55 24.14
#